data_33c26a46ebf6b4a865edb22ceb03d0e2
#
_entry.id   33c26a46ebf6b4a865edb22ceb03d0e2
#
_cell.length_a   1.000
_cell.length_b   1.000
_cell.length_c   1.000
_cell.angle_alpha   90.00
_cell.angle_beta   90.00
_cell.angle_gamma   90.00
#
_symmetry.space_group_name_H-M   'P 1'
#
loop_
_entity.id
_entity.type
_entity.pdbx_description
1 polymer ?
#
loop_
_entity_poly.entity_id
_entity_poly.type
_entity_poly.pdbx_seq_one_letter_code
_entity_poly.pdbx_strand_id
1 'polypeptide(L)'
;MKTLAYLILCLAPLAMAGGQTDGPAPGKVTLVYFWAEWCAPCKMVTPALQEMASSDADIALRKIDLTNATEESYGVKALPTVKVYNRGGSLVGTVVGADVGKVKSYVAQAKSGG
;
A
#
# COMPACT_ATOMS: atom_id res chain seq x y z
N MET A 1 37.66 -19.07 8.61
CA MET A 1 37.17 -19.73 7.49
C MET A 1 35.70 -19.89 7.50
N LYS A 2 35.18 -20.65 8.40
CA LYS A 2 33.80 -20.88 8.44
C LYS A 2 33.04 -19.65 8.72
N THR A 3 33.62 -18.75 9.43
CA THR A 3 32.95 -17.51 9.77
C THR A 3 32.61 -16.70 8.56
N LEU A 4 33.31 -16.89 7.48
CA LEU A 4 33.02 -16.13 6.29
C LEU A 4 31.66 -16.41 5.76
N ALA A 5 31.25 -17.63 5.91
CA ALA A 5 29.94 -17.99 5.38
C ALA A 5 28.84 -17.22 6.07
N TYR A 6 29.05 -16.92 7.32
CA TYR A 6 28.03 -16.19 8.04
C TYR A 6 27.88 -14.79 7.58
N LEU A 7 28.99 -14.20 7.21
CA LEU A 7 28.95 -12.85 6.73
C LEU A 7 28.08 -12.76 5.50
N ILE A 8 28.20 -13.74 4.68
CA ILE A 8 27.43 -13.75 3.46
C ILE A 8 25.96 -13.82 3.76
N LEU A 9 25.62 -14.62 4.73
CA LEU A 9 24.23 -14.74 5.10
C LEU A 9 23.70 -13.45 5.65
N CYS A 10 24.49 -12.72 6.34
CA CYS A 10 24.04 -11.47 6.90
C CYS A 10 23.67 -10.48 5.82
N LEU A 11 24.25 -10.62 4.67
CA LEU A 11 23.92 -9.72 3.59
C LEU A 11 22.54 -9.98 3.04
N ALA A 12 22.13 -11.21 3.08
CA ALA A 12 20.84 -11.55 2.54
C ALA A 12 19.71 -10.74 3.14
N PRO A 13 19.68 -10.58 4.44
CA PRO A 13 18.61 -9.79 5.04
C PRO A 13 18.56 -8.37 4.56
N LEU A 14 19.69 -7.86 4.19
CA LEU A 14 19.72 -6.51 3.72
C LEU A 14 18.87 -6.33 2.49
N ALA A 15 18.82 -7.34 1.69
CA ALA A 15 18.04 -7.26 0.49
C ALA A 15 16.59 -7.03 0.82
N MET A 16 16.20 -7.42 2.01
CA MET A 16 14.82 -7.25 2.36
C MET A 16 14.48 -5.84 2.64
N ALA A 17 15.44 -5.03 2.91
CA ALA A 17 15.17 -3.64 3.08
C ALA A 17 14.57 -3.08 1.82
N GLY A 18 14.92 -3.71 0.69
CA GLY A 18 14.33 -3.26 -0.55
C GLY A 18 12.87 -3.57 -0.63
N GLY A 19 12.36 -4.31 0.33
CA GLY A 19 10.96 -4.61 0.35
C GLY A 19 10.11 -3.42 0.66
N GLN A 20 10.70 -2.30 0.98
CA GLN A 20 9.92 -1.10 1.15
C GLN A 20 9.63 -0.55 -0.21
N THR A 21 8.62 -1.06 -0.83
CA THR A 21 8.27 -0.65 -2.17
C THR A 21 6.90 -0.05 -2.17
N ASP A 22 6.54 0.55 -3.27
CA ASP A 22 5.22 1.11 -3.46
C ASP A 22 4.23 0.05 -3.88
N GLY A 23 4.67 -1.18 -3.98
CA GLY A 23 3.83 -2.25 -4.48
C GLY A 23 3.16 -3.06 -3.40
N PRO A 24 2.49 -4.14 -3.80
CA PRO A 24 1.75 -4.97 -2.84
C PRO A 24 2.66 -5.67 -1.86
N ALA A 25 2.15 -5.90 -0.66
CA ALA A 25 2.85 -6.68 0.35
C ALA A 25 2.46 -8.14 0.16
N PRO A 26 3.44 -9.04 0.02
CA PRO A 26 3.13 -10.45 -0.24
C PRO A 26 2.29 -11.06 0.88
N GLY A 27 1.25 -11.75 0.48
CA GLY A 27 0.42 -12.46 1.43
C GLY A 27 -0.59 -11.60 2.17
N LYS A 28 -0.68 -10.33 1.84
CA LYS A 28 -1.62 -9.43 2.49
C LYS A 28 -2.44 -8.68 1.47
N VAL A 29 -3.63 -8.28 1.89
CA VAL A 29 -4.42 -7.32 1.10
C VAL A 29 -3.74 -5.97 1.29
N THR A 30 -3.39 -5.33 0.20
CA THR A 30 -2.62 -4.09 0.27
C THR A 30 -3.42 -2.92 -0.25
N LEU A 31 -3.39 -1.83 0.51
CA LEU A 31 -3.97 -0.57 0.09
C LEU A 31 -2.80 0.34 -0.24
N VAL A 32 -2.68 0.71 -1.51
CA VAL A 32 -1.67 1.67 -1.94
C VAL A 32 -2.38 3.01 -2.06
N TYR A 33 -2.05 3.93 -1.19
CA TYR A 33 -2.78 5.16 -1.00
C TYR A 33 -1.92 6.36 -1.41
N PHE A 34 -2.37 7.04 -2.45
CA PHE A 34 -1.71 8.24 -2.94
C PHE A 34 -2.38 9.46 -2.32
N TRP A 35 -1.60 10.30 -1.67
CA TRP A 35 -2.12 11.44 -0.94
C TRP A 35 -1.14 12.60 -0.99
N ALA A 36 -1.57 13.76 -0.52
CA ALA A 36 -0.70 14.92 -0.43
C ALA A 36 -1.17 15.80 0.72
N GLU A 37 -0.26 16.59 1.25
CA GLU A 37 -0.56 17.43 2.38
C GLU A 37 -1.59 18.49 2.03
N TRP A 38 -1.56 18.97 0.80
CA TRP A 38 -2.48 20.00 0.34
C TRP A 38 -3.84 19.44 -0.10
N CYS A 39 -4.02 18.14 -0.01
CA CYS A 39 -5.25 17.51 -0.47
C CYS A 39 -6.26 17.43 0.67
N ALA A 40 -7.25 18.30 0.67
CA ALA A 40 -8.25 18.32 1.73
C ALA A 40 -9.04 17.03 1.84
N PRO A 41 -9.55 16.46 0.74
CA PRO A 41 -10.28 15.19 0.84
C PRO A 41 -9.43 14.05 1.40
N CYS A 42 -8.12 14.10 1.20
CA CYS A 42 -7.25 13.06 1.73
C CYS A 42 -7.29 13.01 3.25
N LYS A 43 -7.54 14.14 3.88
CA LYS A 43 -7.59 14.19 5.33
C LYS A 43 -8.74 13.39 5.91
N MET A 44 -9.75 13.12 5.13
CA MET A 44 -10.86 12.29 5.56
C MET A 44 -10.55 10.83 5.32
N VAL A 45 -9.79 10.54 4.29
CA VAL A 45 -9.49 9.16 3.92
C VAL A 45 -8.39 8.57 4.78
N THR A 46 -7.38 9.35 5.11
CA THR A 46 -6.22 8.88 5.84
C THR A 46 -6.58 8.14 7.13
N PRO A 47 -7.38 8.75 8.04
CA PRO A 47 -7.67 8.04 9.29
C PRO A 47 -8.49 6.77 9.06
N ALA A 48 -9.36 6.77 8.06
CA ALA A 48 -10.15 5.58 7.79
C ALA A 48 -9.29 4.43 7.32
N LEU A 49 -8.33 4.69 6.45
CA LEU A 49 -7.44 3.63 5.97
C LEU A 49 -6.49 3.16 7.07
N GLN A 50 -6.02 4.08 7.90
CA GLN A 50 -5.16 3.71 9.01
C GLN A 50 -5.91 2.84 10.01
N GLU A 51 -7.16 3.14 10.22
CA GLU A 51 -7.98 2.34 11.10
C GLU A 51 -8.16 0.93 10.54
N MET A 52 -8.42 0.81 9.25
CA MET A 52 -8.58 -0.49 8.62
C MET A 52 -7.31 -1.33 8.78
N ALA A 53 -6.15 -0.71 8.55
CA ALA A 53 -4.90 -1.44 8.64
C ALA A 53 -4.51 -1.78 10.06
N SER A 54 -4.85 -0.93 11.03
CA SER A 54 -4.48 -1.20 12.41
C SER A 54 -5.40 -2.23 13.05
N SER A 55 -6.62 -2.34 12.59
CA SER A 55 -7.57 -3.28 13.17
C SER A 55 -7.57 -4.63 12.47
N ASP A 56 -6.81 -4.77 11.38
CA ASP A 56 -6.79 -6.02 10.62
C ASP A 56 -5.36 -6.30 10.16
N ALA A 57 -4.74 -7.29 10.77
CA ALA A 57 -3.35 -7.63 10.48
C ALA A 57 -3.16 -8.13 9.05
N ASP A 58 -4.24 -8.51 8.37
CA ASP A 58 -4.18 -8.99 7.00
C ASP A 58 -4.13 -7.85 6.00
N ILE A 59 -4.30 -6.62 6.45
CA ILE A 59 -4.29 -5.45 5.58
C ILE A 59 -2.99 -4.68 5.77
N ALA A 60 -2.31 -4.42 4.68
CA ALA A 60 -1.12 -3.58 4.67
C ALA A 60 -1.46 -2.25 4.01
N LEU A 61 -1.07 -1.16 4.64
CA LEU A 61 -1.29 0.17 4.09
C LEU A 61 0.05 0.75 3.67
N ARG A 62 0.13 1.13 2.40
CA ARG A 62 1.32 1.78 1.87
C ARG A 62 0.92 3.17 1.41
N LYS A 63 1.46 4.17 2.07
CA LYS A 63 1.13 5.56 1.78
C LYS A 63 2.20 6.17 0.89
N ILE A 64 1.78 6.75 -0.21
CA ILE A 64 2.69 7.41 -1.13
C ILE A 64 2.37 8.89 -1.13
N ASP A 65 3.33 9.67 -0.64
CA ASP A 65 3.17 11.10 -0.45
C ASP A 65 3.55 11.84 -1.72
N LEU A 66 2.58 12.45 -2.36
CA LEU A 66 2.81 13.22 -3.58
C LEU A 66 2.80 14.72 -3.32
N THR A 67 3.05 15.14 -2.08
CA THR A 67 3.04 16.56 -1.73
C THR A 67 3.99 17.37 -2.62
N ASN A 68 5.16 16.81 -2.88
CA ASN A 68 6.16 17.48 -3.70
C ASN A 68 6.44 16.76 -5.00
N ALA A 69 5.45 16.00 -5.49
CA ALA A 69 5.60 15.26 -6.74
C ALA A 69 4.36 15.47 -7.59
N THR A 70 4.43 15.08 -8.85
CA THR A 70 3.26 15.18 -9.70
C THR A 70 2.50 13.88 -9.66
N GLU A 71 1.19 14.00 -9.81
CA GLU A 71 0.34 12.82 -9.84
C GLU A 71 0.69 11.94 -11.02
N GLU A 72 1.17 12.55 -12.09
CA GLU A 72 1.52 11.81 -13.30
C GLU A 72 2.67 10.86 -13.08
N SER A 73 3.53 11.14 -12.11
CA SER A 73 4.67 10.28 -11.82
C SER A 73 4.26 8.86 -11.51
N TYR A 74 3.05 8.68 -11.00
CA TYR A 74 2.55 7.37 -10.62
C TYR A 74 1.32 6.96 -11.42
N GLY A 75 1.01 7.71 -12.46
CA GLY A 75 -0.16 7.40 -13.26
C GLY A 75 -1.47 7.68 -12.55
N VAL A 76 -1.44 8.55 -11.57
CA VAL A 76 -2.62 8.90 -10.76
C VAL A 76 -3.23 10.16 -11.33
N LYS A 77 -4.53 10.18 -11.49
CA LYS A 77 -5.22 11.31 -12.11
C LYS A 77 -5.70 12.34 -11.11
N ALA A 78 -5.94 11.94 -9.89
CA ALA A 78 -6.45 12.84 -8.87
C ALA A 78 -6.16 12.26 -7.50
N LEU A 79 -6.24 13.08 -6.46
CA LEU A 79 -6.02 12.65 -5.09
C LEU A 79 -7.30 12.86 -4.30
N PRO A 80 -7.61 11.99 -3.37
CA PRO A 80 -6.89 10.77 -3.05
C PRO A 80 -7.19 9.66 -4.06
N THR A 81 -6.24 8.75 -4.22
CA THR A 81 -6.46 7.54 -5.00
C THR A 81 -5.99 6.36 -4.16
N VAL A 82 -6.78 5.31 -4.11
CA VAL A 82 -6.43 4.10 -3.39
C VAL A 82 -6.52 2.93 -4.35
N LYS A 83 -5.43 2.17 -4.44
CA LYS A 83 -5.42 0.95 -5.24
C LYS A 83 -5.43 -0.22 -4.28
N VAL A 84 -6.34 -1.16 -4.51
CA VAL A 84 -6.51 -2.31 -3.63
C VAL A 84 -5.99 -3.54 -4.34
N TYR A 85 -5.04 -4.23 -3.68
CA TYR A 85 -4.44 -5.44 -4.23
C TYR A 85 -4.79 -6.62 -3.34
N ASN A 86 -5.00 -7.78 -3.95
CA ASN A 86 -5.28 -8.99 -3.18
C ASN A 86 -3.98 -9.60 -2.66
N ARG A 87 -4.09 -10.71 -1.95
CA ARG A 87 -2.92 -11.37 -1.33
C ARG A 87 -1.92 -11.86 -2.35
N GLY A 88 -2.36 -12.12 -3.55
CA GLY A 88 -1.48 -12.56 -4.62
C GLY A 88 -0.82 -11.41 -5.36
N GLY A 89 -1.13 -10.17 -4.99
CA GLY A 89 -0.51 -9.03 -5.64
C GLY A 89 -1.23 -8.52 -6.86
N SER A 90 -2.44 -8.99 -7.13
CA SER A 90 -3.21 -8.54 -8.28
C SER A 90 -4.10 -7.36 -7.89
N LEU A 91 -4.22 -6.41 -8.78
CA LEU A 91 -5.04 -5.23 -8.55
C LEU A 91 -6.52 -5.62 -8.62
N VAL A 92 -7.23 -5.37 -7.52
CA VAL A 92 -8.66 -5.65 -7.46
C VAL A 92 -9.45 -4.45 -7.94
N GLY A 93 -9.02 -3.26 -7.58
CA GLY A 93 -9.74 -2.07 -8.00
C GLY A 93 -9.01 -0.80 -7.61
N THR A 94 -9.44 0.29 -8.21
CA THR A 94 -8.89 1.61 -7.96
C THR A 94 -10.02 2.54 -7.59
N VAL A 95 -9.85 3.26 -6.48
CA VAL A 95 -10.85 4.22 -6.01
C VAL A 95 -10.25 5.61 -6.09
N VAL A 96 -10.88 6.46 -6.91
CA VAL A 96 -10.46 7.84 -7.06
C VAL A 96 -11.46 8.69 -6.28
N GLY A 97 -10.96 9.51 -5.36
CA GLY A 97 -11.81 10.33 -4.54
C GLY A 97 -11.99 9.72 -3.15
N ALA A 98 -12.68 10.47 -2.29
CA ALA A 98 -12.81 10.09 -0.88
C ALA A 98 -13.99 9.15 -0.67
N ASP A 99 -13.94 7.97 -1.29
CA ASP A 99 -15.01 6.99 -1.18
C ASP A 99 -14.53 5.78 -0.41
N VAL A 100 -14.53 5.90 0.91
CA VAL A 100 -14.07 4.85 1.80
C VAL A 100 -14.94 3.61 1.69
N GLY A 101 -16.24 3.79 1.45
CA GLY A 101 -17.12 2.65 1.28
C GLY A 101 -16.71 1.77 0.11
N LYS A 102 -16.29 2.39 -0.97
CA LYS A 102 -15.85 1.64 -2.13
C LYS A 102 -14.53 0.92 -1.84
N VAL A 103 -13.65 1.56 -1.08
CA VAL A 103 -12.41 0.90 -0.67
C VAL A 103 -12.74 -0.35 0.13
N LYS A 104 -13.66 -0.26 1.07
CA LYS A 104 -14.04 -1.41 1.88
C LYS A 104 -14.63 -2.52 1.04
N SER A 105 -15.37 -2.16 0.01
CA SER A 105 -15.95 -3.13 -0.89
C SER A 105 -14.86 -3.91 -1.63
N TYR A 106 -13.86 -3.21 -2.14
CA TYR A 106 -12.75 -3.87 -2.82
C TYR A 106 -11.93 -4.72 -1.87
N VAL A 107 -11.77 -4.27 -0.62
CA VAL A 107 -11.06 -5.06 0.37
C VAL A 107 -11.79 -6.38 0.60
N ALA A 108 -13.10 -6.34 0.69
CA ALA A 108 -13.88 -7.56 0.86
C ALA A 108 -13.67 -8.50 -0.32
N GLN A 109 -13.65 -7.95 -1.53
CA GLN A 109 -13.40 -8.76 -2.71
C GLN A 109 -12.00 -9.34 -2.69
N ALA A 110 -11.02 -8.56 -2.28
CA ALA A 110 -9.65 -9.01 -2.23
C ALA A 110 -9.48 -10.16 -1.24
N LYS A 111 -10.20 -10.09 -0.14
CA LYS A 111 -10.11 -11.14 0.87
C LYS A 111 -10.78 -12.43 0.44
N SER A 112 -11.87 -12.33 -0.28
CA SER A 112 -12.61 -13.52 -0.69
C SER A 112 -12.05 -14.12 -1.96
N GLY A 113 -11.56 -13.31 -2.85
CA GLY A 113 -11.09 -13.79 -4.13
C GLY A 113 -9.62 -14.11 -4.15
N GLY A 114 -8.96 -13.78 -3.04
CA GLY A 114 -7.60 -14.12 -2.83
C GLY A 114 -6.65 -13.92 -3.86
#